data_2b5f7e646761c72663d657b093594796
#
_entry.id   2b5f7e646761c72663d657b093594796
#
_cell.length_a   1.000
_cell.length_b   1.000
_cell.length_c   1.000
_cell.angle_alpha   90.00
_cell.angle_beta   90.00
_cell.angle_gamma   90.00
#
_symmetry.space_group_name_H-M   'P 1'
#
loop_
_entity.id
_entity.type
_entity.pdbx_description
1 polymer ?
#
loop_
_entity_poly.entity_id
_entity_poly.type
_entity_poly.pdbx_seq_one_letter_code
_entity_poly.pdbx_strand_id
1 'polypeptide(L)'
;MRNRLFILGIFLCVVFGSFAQVRTQEDSLKAIAINKEAENPNFIHAYLLDISPGTAFYSSLGHEAIRLVCPSKGLDYCFSFEVNLKDCSTLDVFTGSAKAGYGMIPSDMFLELYRKEGRGVTAYELNLKPKQKQELWRFLDKRVSDGPSWTIGLSIHCLSMVVYAINSAIMPEQMEFKHLPDATNLCFGDWLDYITRQSPWINLAFHAVFFNTDGSKLMPADKISPEMVKEVIPRAVIISQEGKARPLVIGSPKTLLKQHFHDSPCWFKPWMAILLLVLILIILFYGKRKLCKK
;
A
#
# COMPACT_ATOMS: atom_id res chain seq x y z
N MET A 1 27.43 -17.53 -12.33
CA MET A 1 26.00 -17.40 -11.94
C MET A 1 25.81 -16.49 -10.71
N ARG A 2 26.79 -16.33 -9.83
CA ARG A 2 26.73 -15.50 -8.61
C ARG A 2 26.58 -13.99 -8.86
N ASN A 3 27.07 -13.48 -10.00
CA ASN A 3 27.02 -12.04 -10.33
C ASN A 3 25.67 -11.56 -10.91
N ARG A 4 24.81 -12.45 -11.42
CA ARG A 4 23.51 -12.05 -11.96
C ARG A 4 22.44 -11.87 -10.89
N LEU A 5 22.53 -12.62 -9.78
CA LEU A 5 21.69 -12.41 -8.60
C LEU A 5 22.03 -11.11 -7.85
N PHE A 6 23.32 -10.74 -7.85
CA PHE A 6 23.78 -9.49 -7.25
C PHE A 6 23.31 -8.25 -8.05
N ILE A 7 23.24 -8.35 -9.37
CA ILE A 7 22.76 -7.28 -10.25
C ILE A 7 21.26 -7.10 -10.10
N LEU A 8 20.48 -8.17 -9.90
CA LEU A 8 19.02 -8.08 -9.68
C LEU A 8 18.71 -7.41 -8.33
N GLY A 9 19.48 -7.69 -7.28
CA GLY A 9 19.35 -7.03 -5.98
C GLY A 9 19.73 -5.53 -6.03
N ILE A 10 20.74 -5.16 -6.79
CA ILE A 10 21.17 -3.76 -6.95
C ILE A 10 20.14 -2.97 -7.79
N PHE A 11 19.51 -3.59 -8.81
CA PHE A 11 18.52 -2.91 -9.62
C PHE A 11 17.21 -2.63 -8.84
N LEU A 12 16.80 -3.52 -7.91
CA LEU A 12 15.71 -3.24 -6.98
C LEU A 12 16.04 -2.09 -6.01
N CYS A 13 17.27 -2.00 -5.54
CA CYS A 13 17.68 -0.93 -4.61
C CYS A 13 17.78 0.45 -5.29
N VAL A 14 18.10 0.52 -6.59
CA VAL A 14 18.30 1.80 -7.30
C VAL A 14 16.97 2.49 -7.62
N VAL A 15 15.89 1.75 -7.84
CA VAL A 15 14.60 2.34 -8.22
C VAL A 15 13.92 3.05 -7.04
N PHE A 16 14.13 2.61 -5.80
CA PHE A 16 13.52 3.22 -4.60
C PHE A 16 14.48 4.08 -3.77
N GLY A 17 15.78 4.08 -4.11
CA GLY A 17 16.82 4.72 -3.29
C GLY A 17 16.96 6.25 -3.41
N SER A 18 16.22 6.92 -4.28
CA SER A 18 16.51 8.32 -4.67
C SER A 18 15.48 9.36 -4.27
N PHE A 19 14.43 9.02 -3.55
CA PHE A 19 13.31 9.94 -3.32
C PHE A 19 13.14 10.50 -1.90
N ALA A 20 14.18 10.48 -1.09
CA ALA A 20 14.19 11.35 0.07
C ALA A 20 14.49 12.80 -0.39
N GLN A 21 13.53 13.43 -1.05
CA GLN A 21 13.61 14.87 -1.30
C GLN A 21 13.55 15.55 0.07
N VAL A 22 14.59 16.32 0.38
CA VAL A 22 14.63 17.13 1.60
C VAL A 22 13.48 18.12 1.50
N ARG A 23 12.42 17.82 2.23
CA ARG A 23 11.30 18.73 2.38
C ARG A 23 11.74 19.89 3.26
N THR A 24 11.44 21.09 2.85
CA THR A 24 11.53 22.22 3.77
C THR A 24 10.29 22.23 4.64
N GLN A 25 10.44 22.39 5.94
CA GLN A 25 9.36 22.60 6.92
C GLN A 25 8.43 23.77 6.50
N GLU A 26 8.93 24.63 5.64
CA GLU A 26 8.27 25.76 5.04
C GLU A 26 7.06 25.38 4.17
N ASP A 27 7.11 24.28 3.41
CA ASP A 27 6.00 23.86 2.54
C ASP A 27 4.79 23.40 3.33
N SER A 28 4.99 22.72 4.47
CA SER A 28 3.92 22.38 5.39
C SER A 28 3.27 23.61 6.01
N LEU A 29 4.09 24.57 6.46
CA LEU A 29 3.59 25.80 7.07
C LEU A 29 2.78 26.61 6.06
N LYS A 30 3.15 26.61 4.78
CA LYS A 30 2.36 27.23 3.69
C LYS A 30 0.99 26.59 3.51
N ALA A 31 0.91 25.26 3.63
CA ALA A 31 -0.36 24.54 3.51
C ALA A 31 -1.27 24.70 4.73
N ILE A 32 -0.69 25.02 5.90
CA ILE A 32 -1.41 25.16 7.16
C ILE A 32 -1.59 26.65 7.49
N ALA A 33 -2.23 27.40 6.61
CA ALA A 33 -2.57 28.79 6.90
C ALA A 33 -3.65 28.88 7.99
N ILE A 34 -3.43 29.76 8.98
CA ILE A 34 -4.32 29.96 10.15
C ILE A 34 -5.40 31.02 9.85
N ASN A 35 -5.49 31.48 8.61
CA ASN A 35 -6.36 32.59 8.21
C ASN A 35 -7.68 32.11 7.57
N LYS A 36 -8.51 33.06 7.15
CA LYS A 36 -9.81 32.81 6.49
C LYS A 36 -9.70 31.93 5.24
N GLU A 37 -8.55 31.86 4.58
CA GLU A 37 -8.33 30.95 3.43
C GLU A 37 -8.46 29.49 3.85
N ALA A 38 -8.05 29.15 5.06
CA ALA A 38 -8.10 27.81 5.61
C ALA A 38 -9.52 27.31 5.86
N GLU A 39 -10.51 28.17 5.94
CA GLU A 39 -11.93 27.82 6.07
C GLU A 39 -12.57 27.52 4.72
N ASN A 40 -11.91 27.92 3.61
CA ASN A 40 -12.39 27.63 2.26
C ASN A 40 -12.29 26.12 1.98
N PRO A 41 -13.41 25.44 1.62
CA PRO A 41 -13.42 24.04 1.29
C PRO A 41 -12.45 23.63 0.17
N ASN A 42 -12.13 24.57 -0.72
CA ASN A 42 -11.26 24.38 -1.88
C ASN A 42 -9.78 24.77 -1.61
N PHE A 43 -9.44 25.17 -0.37
CA PHE A 43 -8.07 25.53 -0.02
C PHE A 43 -7.14 24.31 -0.09
N ILE A 44 -7.59 23.16 0.44
CA ILE A 44 -6.92 21.87 0.32
C ILE A 44 -7.89 20.88 -0.30
N HIS A 45 -7.43 20.18 -1.32
CA HIS A 45 -8.08 18.98 -1.83
C HIS A 45 -7.34 17.75 -1.31
N ALA A 46 -8.08 16.78 -0.80
CA ALA A 46 -7.55 15.53 -0.28
C ALA A 46 -8.10 14.35 -1.08
N TYR A 47 -7.23 13.48 -1.54
CA TYR A 47 -7.61 12.32 -2.34
C TYR A 47 -7.00 11.04 -1.73
N LEU A 48 -7.79 9.98 -1.71
CA LEU A 48 -7.25 8.62 -1.61
C LEU A 48 -6.89 8.17 -3.02
N LEU A 49 -5.67 7.71 -3.20
CA LEU A 49 -5.21 7.11 -4.44
C LEU A 49 -5.23 5.59 -4.32
N ASP A 50 -5.86 4.94 -5.27
CA ASP A 50 -5.86 3.49 -5.47
C ASP A 50 -4.97 3.19 -6.69
N ILE A 51 -3.90 2.47 -6.46
CA ILE A 51 -2.92 2.07 -7.46
C ILE A 51 -3.12 0.59 -7.80
N SER A 52 -3.43 0.31 -9.06
CA SER A 52 -3.71 -1.05 -9.51
C SER A 52 -2.56 -2.01 -9.23
N PRO A 53 -2.84 -3.32 -9.06
CA PRO A 53 -1.81 -4.34 -8.98
C PRO A 53 -0.78 -4.24 -10.12
N GLY A 54 0.47 -4.53 -9.80
CA GLY A 54 1.58 -4.60 -10.75
C GLY A 54 1.97 -6.04 -11.08
N THR A 55 2.94 -6.19 -11.97
CA THR A 55 3.44 -7.51 -12.40
C THR A 55 4.53 -8.09 -11.50
N ALA A 56 5.14 -7.25 -10.66
CA ALA A 56 6.14 -7.69 -9.70
C ALA A 56 5.48 -8.24 -8.42
N PHE A 57 6.15 -9.19 -7.75
CA PHE A 57 5.62 -9.83 -6.54
C PHE A 57 5.19 -8.81 -5.46
N TYR A 58 6.03 -7.81 -5.18
CA TYR A 58 5.76 -6.78 -4.17
C TYR A 58 4.61 -5.83 -4.53
N SER A 59 4.31 -5.69 -5.82
CA SER A 59 3.27 -4.81 -6.33
C SER A 59 1.96 -5.53 -6.68
N SER A 60 1.94 -6.86 -6.56
CA SER A 60 0.82 -7.70 -6.98
C SER A 60 -0.49 -7.47 -6.22
N LEU A 61 -0.41 -6.91 -5.01
CA LEU A 61 -1.58 -6.59 -4.19
C LEU A 61 -2.14 -5.18 -4.44
N GLY A 62 -1.52 -4.40 -5.33
CA GLY A 62 -1.84 -2.99 -5.48
C GLY A 62 -1.13 -2.11 -4.45
N HIS A 63 -1.59 -0.88 -4.31
CA HIS A 63 -1.06 0.06 -3.32
C HIS A 63 -2.00 1.23 -3.09
N GLU A 64 -1.97 1.86 -1.92
CA GLU A 64 -2.74 3.06 -1.60
C GLU A 64 -1.85 4.16 -1.07
N ALA A 65 -2.26 5.39 -1.40
CA ALA A 65 -1.61 6.60 -0.95
C ALA A 65 -2.63 7.72 -0.71
N ILE A 66 -2.20 8.79 -0.05
CA ILE A 66 -2.97 10.02 0.11
C ILE A 66 -2.31 11.12 -0.72
N ARG A 67 -3.08 11.79 -1.58
CA ARG A 67 -2.65 12.99 -2.28
C ARG A 67 -3.30 14.22 -1.66
N LEU A 68 -2.49 15.21 -1.33
CA LEU A 68 -2.94 16.50 -0.82
C LEU A 68 -2.50 17.60 -1.78
N VAL A 69 -3.45 18.45 -2.16
CA VAL A 69 -3.22 19.54 -3.11
C VAL A 69 -3.67 20.86 -2.47
N CYS A 70 -2.79 21.85 -2.45
CA CYS A 70 -3.12 23.23 -2.10
C CYS A 70 -2.81 24.14 -3.29
N PRO A 71 -3.80 24.38 -4.19
CA PRO A 71 -3.56 25.06 -5.46
C PRO A 71 -3.06 26.49 -5.29
N SER A 72 -3.61 27.24 -4.32
CA SER A 72 -3.24 28.62 -4.03
C SER A 72 -1.79 28.79 -3.56
N LYS A 73 -1.16 27.71 -3.07
CA LYS A 73 0.23 27.67 -2.62
C LYS A 73 1.15 26.88 -3.56
N GLY A 74 0.63 26.35 -4.64
CA GLY A 74 1.40 25.53 -5.59
C GLY A 74 1.91 24.21 -5.01
N LEU A 75 1.23 23.66 -4.00
CA LEU A 75 1.63 22.42 -3.33
C LEU A 75 0.78 21.25 -3.84
N ASP A 76 1.43 20.16 -4.22
CA ASP A 76 0.79 18.95 -4.70
C ASP A 76 1.69 17.73 -4.38
N TYR A 77 1.36 17.00 -3.33
CA TYR A 77 2.18 15.92 -2.80
C TYR A 77 1.38 14.65 -2.57
N CYS A 78 2.02 13.52 -2.84
CA CYS A 78 1.55 12.19 -2.46
C CYS A 78 2.30 11.70 -1.22
N PHE A 79 1.54 11.19 -0.27
CA PHE A 79 2.01 10.56 0.95
C PHE A 79 1.70 9.07 0.86
N SER A 80 2.75 8.26 0.93
CA SER A 80 2.68 6.82 0.77
C SER A 80 3.32 6.13 1.97
N PHE A 81 2.70 5.05 2.45
CA PHE A 81 3.29 4.23 3.50
C PHE A 81 4.11 3.11 2.87
N GLU A 82 5.41 3.12 3.08
CA GLU A 82 6.36 2.27 2.37
C GLU A 82 7.43 1.69 3.29
N VAL A 83 7.98 0.57 2.87
CA VAL A 83 9.15 -0.03 3.52
C VAL A 83 10.38 0.81 3.22
N ASN A 84 11.17 1.09 4.24
CA ASN A 84 12.48 1.71 4.04
C ASN A 84 13.49 0.69 3.51
N LEU A 85 13.56 0.54 2.21
CA LEU A 85 14.47 -0.40 1.55
C LEU A 85 15.97 -0.03 1.68
N LYS A 86 16.30 1.17 2.17
CA LYS A 86 17.71 1.56 2.41
C LYS A 86 18.30 0.81 3.59
N ASP A 87 17.46 0.52 4.60
CA ASP A 87 17.87 0.00 5.88
C ASP A 87 17.37 -1.43 6.13
N CYS A 88 16.77 -2.09 5.12
CA CYS A 88 16.28 -3.44 5.26
C CYS A 88 16.66 -4.33 4.08
N SER A 89 16.82 -5.61 4.34
CA SER A 89 17.02 -6.64 3.32
C SER A 89 15.67 -7.18 2.84
N THR A 90 15.68 -7.87 1.69
CA THR A 90 14.49 -8.62 1.23
C THR A 90 14.01 -9.64 2.27
N LEU A 91 14.95 -10.22 3.04
CA LEU A 91 14.62 -11.15 4.10
C LEU A 91 13.83 -10.48 5.23
N ASP A 92 14.16 -9.23 5.59
CA ASP A 92 13.45 -8.49 6.62
C ASP A 92 11.99 -8.23 6.23
N VAL A 93 11.73 -8.01 4.93
CA VAL A 93 10.36 -7.89 4.42
C VAL A 93 9.60 -9.20 4.61
N PHE A 94 10.21 -10.33 4.23
CA PHE A 94 9.57 -11.65 4.34
C PHE A 94 9.39 -12.12 5.78
N THR A 95 10.31 -11.75 6.68
CA THR A 95 10.20 -12.12 8.11
C THR A 95 9.33 -11.15 8.91
N GLY A 96 8.81 -10.08 8.28
CA GLY A 96 8.01 -9.07 8.95
C GLY A 96 8.82 -8.21 9.93
N SER A 97 10.16 -8.11 9.74
CA SER A 97 11.04 -7.25 10.55
C SER A 97 11.38 -5.92 9.88
N ALA A 98 10.99 -5.74 8.61
CA ALA A 98 11.23 -4.53 7.85
C ALA A 98 10.56 -3.31 8.48
N LYS A 99 11.30 -2.21 8.60
CA LYS A 99 10.77 -0.94 9.05
C LYS A 99 10.07 -0.21 7.90
N ALA A 100 8.92 0.37 8.20
CA ALA A 100 8.12 1.13 7.27
C ALA A 100 7.71 2.48 7.88
N GLY A 101 7.39 3.43 7.03
CA GLY A 101 6.94 4.76 7.41
C GLY A 101 6.29 5.50 6.26
N TYR A 102 5.81 6.70 6.53
CA TYR A 102 5.29 7.55 5.47
C TYR A 102 6.44 8.22 4.73
N GLY A 103 6.41 8.09 3.39
CA GLY A 103 7.19 8.91 2.46
C GLY A 103 6.32 10.02 1.89
N MET A 104 6.95 11.09 1.42
CA MET A 104 6.30 12.20 0.71
C MET A 104 7.08 12.52 -0.55
N ILE A 105 6.40 12.56 -1.69
CA ILE A 105 6.99 12.97 -2.96
C ILE A 105 6.02 13.87 -3.74
N PRO A 106 6.50 14.76 -4.63
CA PRO A 106 5.66 15.50 -5.56
C PRO A 106 4.76 14.57 -6.39
N SER A 107 3.50 14.97 -6.60
CA SER A 107 2.51 14.09 -7.25
C SER A 107 2.85 13.73 -8.69
N ASP A 108 3.51 14.60 -9.43
CA ASP A 108 4.00 14.35 -10.78
C ASP A 108 5.04 13.22 -10.80
N MET A 109 5.99 13.24 -9.86
CA MET A 109 7.00 12.20 -9.70
C MET A 109 6.36 10.88 -9.27
N PHE A 110 5.40 10.93 -8.34
CA PHE A 110 4.65 9.75 -7.91
C PHE A 110 3.92 9.09 -9.08
N LEU A 111 3.19 9.86 -9.87
CA LEU A 111 2.48 9.35 -11.03
C LEU A 111 3.43 8.83 -12.11
N GLU A 112 4.59 9.46 -12.30
CA GLU A 112 5.59 8.99 -13.26
C GLU A 112 6.17 7.63 -12.89
N LEU A 113 6.36 7.32 -11.60
CA LEU A 113 6.77 5.99 -11.15
C LEU A 113 5.79 4.92 -11.63
N TYR A 114 4.50 5.11 -11.35
CA TYR A 114 3.47 4.13 -11.73
C TYR A 114 3.20 4.10 -13.23
N ARG A 115 3.39 5.20 -13.95
CA ARG A 115 3.34 5.22 -15.42
C ARG A 115 4.42 4.33 -16.02
N LYS A 116 5.65 4.36 -15.50
CA LYS A 116 6.75 3.48 -15.93
C LYS A 116 6.47 2.00 -15.64
N GLU A 117 5.77 1.72 -14.55
CA GLU A 117 5.34 0.35 -14.23
C GLU A 117 4.10 -0.09 -15.02
N GLY A 118 3.47 0.78 -15.81
CA GLY A 118 2.22 0.51 -16.53
C GLY A 118 1.00 0.36 -15.63
N ARG A 119 1.07 0.79 -14.36
CA ARG A 119 0.00 0.66 -13.37
C ARG A 119 -1.00 1.81 -13.49
N GLY A 120 -2.27 1.50 -13.28
CA GLY A 120 -3.34 2.49 -13.20
C GLY A 120 -3.35 3.19 -11.85
N VAL A 121 -3.79 4.45 -11.83
CA VAL A 121 -4.02 5.21 -10.61
C VAL A 121 -5.40 5.86 -10.68
N THR A 122 -6.23 5.57 -9.68
CA THR A 122 -7.57 6.16 -9.50
C THR A 122 -7.58 7.01 -8.25
N ALA A 123 -8.11 8.24 -8.35
CA ALA A 123 -8.24 9.16 -7.23
C ALA A 123 -9.69 9.27 -6.78
N TYR A 124 -9.91 9.13 -5.48
CA TYR A 124 -11.19 9.33 -4.80
C TYR A 124 -11.08 10.59 -3.94
N GLU A 125 -11.87 11.62 -4.24
CA GLU A 125 -11.84 12.87 -3.46
C GLU A 125 -12.51 12.65 -2.10
N LEU A 126 -11.79 12.97 -1.03
CA LEU A 126 -12.25 12.75 0.35
C LEU A 126 -13.17 13.87 0.82
N ASN A 127 -14.31 13.50 1.38
CA ASN A 127 -15.32 14.40 1.97
C ASN A 127 -14.91 14.88 3.37
N LEU A 128 -13.77 15.53 3.46
CA LEU A 128 -13.25 16.07 4.71
C LEU A 128 -13.60 17.56 4.85
N LYS A 129 -13.90 17.98 6.07
CA LYS A 129 -14.05 19.40 6.42
C LYS A 129 -12.70 20.14 6.27
N PRO A 130 -12.70 21.46 6.00
CA PRO A 130 -11.44 22.21 5.83
C PRO A 130 -10.43 21.96 6.95
N LYS A 131 -10.88 22.01 8.19
CA LYS A 131 -10.02 21.74 9.37
C LYS A 131 -9.48 20.31 9.37
N GLN A 132 -10.27 19.32 8.96
CA GLN A 132 -9.84 17.93 8.89
C GLN A 132 -8.79 17.71 7.81
N LYS A 133 -8.90 18.39 6.65
CA LYS A 133 -7.88 18.35 5.61
C LYS A 133 -6.54 18.92 6.08
N GLN A 134 -6.57 19.98 6.89
CA GLN A 134 -5.36 20.55 7.51
C GLN A 134 -4.76 19.60 8.55
N GLU A 135 -5.60 18.99 9.41
CA GLU A 135 -5.12 18.00 10.38
C GLU A 135 -4.52 16.78 9.71
N LEU A 136 -5.12 16.32 8.58
CA LEU A 136 -4.55 15.24 7.77
C LEU A 136 -3.17 15.60 7.24
N TRP A 137 -3.01 16.83 6.73
CA TRP A 137 -1.71 17.29 6.23
C TRP A 137 -0.69 17.36 7.37
N ARG A 138 -1.05 17.95 8.51
CA ARG A 138 -0.22 18.03 9.70
C ARG A 138 0.22 16.66 10.22
N PHE A 139 -0.75 15.73 10.29
CA PHE A 139 -0.49 14.37 10.71
C PHE A 139 0.55 13.69 9.82
N LEU A 140 0.32 13.72 8.50
CA LEU A 140 1.21 13.09 7.52
C LEU A 140 2.61 13.71 7.54
N ASP A 141 2.69 15.02 7.62
CA ASP A 141 3.96 15.75 7.76
C ASP A 141 4.77 15.30 8.95
N LYS A 142 4.12 15.27 10.11
CA LYS A 142 4.76 14.81 11.33
C LYS A 142 5.28 13.37 11.14
N ARG A 143 4.48 12.49 10.57
CA ARG A 143 4.86 11.08 10.35
C ARG A 143 6.03 10.93 9.38
N VAL A 144 6.09 11.74 8.35
CA VAL A 144 7.26 11.80 7.45
C VAL A 144 8.51 12.25 8.20
N SER A 145 8.36 13.25 9.07
CA SER A 145 9.47 13.78 9.89
C SER A 145 9.94 12.79 10.97
N ASP A 146 9.03 12.02 11.56
CA ASP A 146 9.35 11.00 12.57
C ASP A 146 10.15 9.81 11.95
N GLY A 147 10.07 9.63 10.63
CA GLY A 147 10.74 8.57 9.90
C GLY A 147 10.10 7.18 10.07
N PRO A 148 10.75 6.13 9.54
CA PRO A 148 10.24 4.76 9.60
C PRO A 148 10.26 4.22 11.03
N SER A 149 9.09 4.04 11.61
CA SER A 149 8.93 3.62 13.02
C SER A 149 8.08 2.37 13.20
N TRP A 150 7.33 1.94 12.17
CA TRP A 150 6.49 0.76 12.22
C TRP A 150 7.20 -0.45 11.64
N THR A 151 6.86 -1.62 12.17
CA THR A 151 7.25 -2.89 11.56
C THR A 151 6.10 -3.36 10.70
N ILE A 152 6.36 -3.64 9.42
CA ILE A 152 5.35 -4.19 8.51
C ILE A 152 4.82 -5.50 9.07
N GLY A 153 3.51 -5.71 8.94
CA GLY A 153 2.82 -6.91 9.39
C GLY A 153 1.41 -6.98 8.83
N LEU A 154 0.64 -7.96 9.28
CA LEU A 154 -0.72 -8.20 8.81
C LEU A 154 -1.65 -7.01 9.03
N SER A 155 -1.47 -6.29 10.13
CA SER A 155 -2.27 -5.12 10.51
C SER A 155 -1.62 -3.78 10.16
N ILE A 156 -0.39 -3.80 9.62
CA ILE A 156 0.38 -2.60 9.29
C ILE A 156 0.82 -2.69 7.83
N HIS A 157 -0.02 -2.22 6.95
CA HIS A 157 0.18 -2.17 5.50
C HIS A 157 -0.36 -0.86 4.91
N CYS A 158 -0.13 -0.59 3.64
CA CYS A 158 -0.46 0.69 2.99
C CYS A 158 -1.90 1.14 3.26
N LEU A 159 -2.90 0.29 3.03
CA LEU A 159 -4.30 0.65 3.22
C LEU A 159 -4.65 0.90 4.69
N SER A 160 -4.23 0.02 5.62
CA SER A 160 -4.53 0.22 7.04
C SER A 160 -3.93 1.53 7.57
N MET A 161 -2.77 1.93 7.05
CA MET A 161 -2.12 3.18 7.43
C MET A 161 -2.78 4.40 6.78
N VAL A 162 -3.29 4.30 5.55
CA VAL A 162 -4.15 5.34 4.95
C VAL A 162 -5.41 5.54 5.79
N VAL A 163 -6.09 4.45 6.17
CA VAL A 163 -7.26 4.47 7.05
C VAL A 163 -6.92 5.10 8.41
N TYR A 164 -5.79 4.73 8.99
CA TYR A 164 -5.31 5.29 10.26
C TYR A 164 -5.06 6.81 10.16
N ALA A 165 -4.45 7.28 9.07
CA ALA A 165 -4.20 8.71 8.86
C ALA A 165 -5.51 9.49 8.73
N ILE A 166 -6.47 8.98 7.96
CA ILE A 166 -7.79 9.61 7.79
C ILE A 166 -8.52 9.64 9.13
N ASN A 167 -8.60 8.53 9.86
CA ASN A 167 -9.26 8.47 11.16
C ASN A 167 -8.61 9.43 12.17
N SER A 168 -7.29 9.55 12.18
CA SER A 168 -6.60 10.52 13.06
C SER A 168 -6.99 11.97 12.75
N ALA A 169 -7.24 12.28 11.49
CA ALA A 169 -7.59 13.63 11.06
C ALA A 169 -9.07 14.00 11.29
N ILE A 170 -9.96 13.00 11.27
CA ILE A 170 -11.40 13.25 11.42
C ILE A 170 -11.88 13.19 12.87
N MET A 171 -11.03 12.77 13.81
CA MET A 171 -11.43 12.69 15.23
C MET A 171 -12.14 13.95 15.68
N PRO A 172 -13.22 13.84 16.48
CA PRO A 172 -13.77 12.62 17.11
C PRO A 172 -14.77 11.84 16.23
N GLU A 173 -14.94 12.21 14.96
CA GLU A 173 -15.72 11.42 14.00
C GLU A 173 -14.96 10.12 13.67
N GLN A 174 -15.66 9.11 13.12
CA GLN A 174 -15.09 7.80 12.80
C GLN A 174 -15.47 7.39 11.38
N MET A 175 -14.56 6.71 10.71
CA MET A 175 -14.82 6.10 9.42
C MET A 175 -15.41 4.70 9.63
N GLU A 176 -16.48 4.40 8.92
CA GLU A 176 -17.12 3.09 8.90
C GLU A 176 -17.22 2.57 7.47
N PHE A 177 -16.82 1.31 7.30
CA PHE A 177 -16.98 0.61 6.04
C PHE A 177 -18.28 -0.17 6.04
N LYS A 178 -19.23 0.26 5.19
CA LYS A 178 -20.47 -0.46 4.98
C LYS A 178 -20.28 -1.57 3.94
N HIS A 179 -20.96 -2.69 4.15
CA HIS A 179 -20.97 -3.81 3.20
C HIS A 179 -19.57 -4.40 2.91
N LEU A 180 -18.75 -4.49 3.94
CA LEU A 180 -17.64 -5.46 3.85
C LEU A 180 -18.27 -6.81 3.52
N PRO A 181 -17.74 -7.58 2.55
CA PRO A 181 -18.11 -8.97 2.37
C PRO A 181 -18.12 -9.62 3.75
N ASP A 182 -19.03 -10.56 4.01
CA ASP A 182 -19.26 -11.15 5.34
C ASP A 182 -17.94 -11.69 5.94
N ALA A 183 -17.12 -10.76 6.29
CA ALA A 183 -15.73 -10.93 6.69
C ALA A 183 -15.60 -11.16 8.19
N THR A 184 -16.74 -11.24 8.91
CA THR A 184 -16.74 -11.47 10.35
C THR A 184 -16.08 -12.77 10.74
N ASN A 185 -15.96 -13.72 9.82
CA ASN A 185 -15.36 -15.04 10.02
C ASN A 185 -14.18 -15.35 9.08
N LEU A 186 -13.73 -14.42 8.23
CA LEU A 186 -12.57 -14.67 7.39
C LEU A 186 -11.31 -14.77 8.25
N CYS A 187 -10.57 -15.84 8.07
CA CYS A 187 -9.21 -15.93 8.56
C CYS A 187 -8.24 -15.30 7.54
N PHE A 188 -6.98 -15.18 7.92
CA PHE A 188 -5.97 -14.60 7.04
C PHE A 188 -5.77 -15.41 5.75
N GLY A 189 -5.87 -16.75 5.83
CA GLY A 189 -5.80 -17.62 4.66
C GLY A 189 -6.91 -17.33 3.65
N ASP A 190 -8.17 -17.24 4.11
CA ASP A 190 -9.31 -16.92 3.25
C ASP A 190 -9.14 -15.55 2.58
N TRP A 191 -8.59 -14.58 3.31
CA TRP A 191 -8.27 -13.26 2.76
C TRP A 191 -7.16 -13.33 1.70
N LEU A 192 -6.09 -14.09 1.95
CA LEU A 192 -5.04 -14.33 0.96
C LEU A 192 -5.60 -14.97 -0.31
N ASP A 193 -6.44 -15.98 -0.19
CA ASP A 193 -7.10 -16.63 -1.32
C ASP A 193 -7.92 -15.65 -2.13
N TYR A 194 -8.66 -14.77 -1.46
CA TYR A 194 -9.45 -13.76 -2.12
C TYR A 194 -8.59 -12.77 -2.94
N ILE A 195 -7.56 -12.19 -2.33
CA ILE A 195 -6.74 -11.14 -2.97
C ILE A 195 -5.81 -11.68 -4.05
N THR A 196 -5.43 -12.95 -3.96
CA THR A 196 -4.49 -13.59 -4.91
C THR A 196 -5.17 -14.55 -5.89
N ARG A 197 -6.51 -14.60 -5.90
CA ARG A 197 -7.30 -15.53 -6.73
C ARG A 197 -6.95 -15.50 -8.21
N GLN A 198 -6.47 -14.37 -8.73
CA GLN A 198 -6.05 -14.22 -10.12
C GLN A 198 -4.60 -14.68 -10.38
N SER A 199 -3.85 -14.95 -9.32
CA SER A 199 -2.42 -15.28 -9.39
C SER A 199 -2.07 -16.48 -8.51
N PRO A 200 -2.38 -17.72 -8.95
CA PRO A 200 -2.23 -18.92 -8.12
C PRO A 200 -0.82 -19.11 -7.54
N TRP A 201 0.21 -18.62 -8.24
CA TRP A 201 1.59 -18.71 -7.78
C TRP A 201 1.92 -17.74 -6.66
N ILE A 202 1.34 -16.54 -6.75
CA ILE A 202 1.45 -15.54 -5.68
C ILE A 202 0.71 -16.06 -4.46
N ASN A 203 -0.47 -16.64 -4.63
CA ASN A 203 -1.22 -17.31 -3.58
C ASN A 203 -0.38 -18.37 -2.87
N LEU A 204 0.18 -19.33 -3.63
CA LEU A 204 1.05 -20.36 -3.07
C LEU A 204 2.26 -19.78 -2.34
N ALA A 205 2.91 -18.76 -2.90
CA ALA A 205 4.06 -18.12 -2.27
C ALA A 205 3.69 -17.43 -0.95
N PHE A 206 2.55 -16.73 -0.90
CA PHE A 206 2.06 -16.10 0.32
C PHE A 206 1.68 -17.12 1.39
N HIS A 207 0.96 -18.20 1.03
CA HIS A 207 0.66 -19.27 1.98
C HIS A 207 1.93 -19.95 2.52
N ALA A 208 2.95 -20.15 1.68
CA ALA A 208 4.24 -20.67 2.12
C ALA A 208 4.96 -19.75 3.11
N VAL A 209 4.85 -18.43 2.93
CA VAL A 209 5.48 -17.43 3.82
C VAL A 209 4.68 -17.25 5.10
N PHE A 210 3.35 -17.25 5.02
CA PHE A 210 2.46 -16.92 6.12
C PHE A 210 1.72 -18.13 6.70
N PHE A 211 2.20 -19.34 6.47
CA PHE A 211 1.52 -20.58 6.88
C PHE A 211 1.14 -20.62 8.37
N ASN A 212 1.92 -19.98 9.24
CA ASN A 212 1.63 -19.93 10.68
C ASN A 212 0.54 -18.90 11.05
N THR A 213 0.10 -18.06 10.11
CA THR A 213 -0.84 -16.96 10.36
C THR A 213 -2.19 -17.18 9.66
N ASP A 214 -2.31 -18.25 8.87
CA ASP A 214 -3.52 -18.54 8.06
C ASP A 214 -4.80 -18.59 8.90
N GLY A 215 -4.75 -19.10 10.13
CA GLY A 215 -5.87 -19.13 11.06
C GLY A 215 -6.09 -17.86 11.88
N SER A 216 -5.29 -16.82 11.69
CA SER A 216 -5.41 -15.57 12.44
C SER A 216 -6.68 -14.82 12.05
N LYS A 217 -7.45 -14.35 13.04
CA LYS A 217 -8.59 -13.46 12.79
C LYS A 217 -8.09 -12.07 12.41
N LEU A 218 -8.67 -11.50 11.36
CA LEU A 218 -8.36 -10.17 10.91
C LEU A 218 -9.26 -9.13 11.56
N MET A 219 -8.70 -7.94 11.85
CA MET A 219 -9.48 -6.76 12.19
C MET A 219 -10.19 -6.21 10.94
N PRO A 220 -11.32 -5.48 11.08
CA PRO A 220 -12.08 -4.98 9.92
C PRO A 220 -11.25 -4.19 8.90
N ALA A 221 -10.31 -3.36 9.37
CA ALA A 221 -9.43 -2.59 8.49
C ALA A 221 -8.42 -3.47 7.72
N ASP A 222 -8.03 -4.60 8.30
CA ASP A 222 -7.09 -5.54 7.69
C ASP A 222 -7.77 -6.43 6.64
N LYS A 223 -9.10 -6.47 6.65
CA LYS A 223 -9.91 -7.26 5.72
C LYS A 223 -10.12 -6.58 4.36
N ILE A 224 -9.78 -5.29 4.26
CA ILE A 224 -9.89 -4.55 3.01
C ILE A 224 -8.58 -4.73 2.26
N SER A 225 -8.63 -5.43 1.14
CA SER A 225 -7.49 -5.50 0.23
C SER A 225 -7.47 -4.28 -0.70
N PRO A 226 -6.32 -3.95 -1.29
CA PRO A 226 -6.23 -2.96 -2.34
C PRO A 226 -7.21 -3.20 -3.50
N GLU A 227 -7.48 -4.46 -3.83
CA GLU A 227 -8.45 -4.80 -4.87
C GLU A 227 -9.89 -4.46 -4.48
N MET A 228 -10.22 -4.55 -3.18
CA MET A 228 -11.54 -4.22 -2.64
C MET A 228 -11.78 -2.71 -2.52
N VAL A 229 -10.75 -1.89 -2.59
CA VAL A 229 -10.84 -0.43 -2.43
C VAL A 229 -11.87 0.17 -3.37
N LYS A 230 -11.91 -0.28 -4.61
CA LYS A 230 -12.88 0.17 -5.63
C LYS A 230 -14.34 -0.07 -5.25
N GLU A 231 -14.61 -1.10 -4.47
CA GLU A 231 -15.96 -1.47 -4.05
C GLU A 231 -16.33 -0.86 -2.69
N VAL A 232 -15.37 -0.80 -1.78
CA VAL A 232 -15.60 -0.46 -0.37
C VAL A 232 -15.52 1.04 -0.13
N ILE A 233 -14.53 1.72 -0.70
CA ILE A 233 -14.29 3.16 -0.46
C ILE A 233 -15.48 4.03 -0.91
N PRO A 234 -16.10 3.82 -2.09
CA PRO A 234 -17.26 4.62 -2.48
C PRO A 234 -18.50 4.47 -1.56
N ARG A 235 -18.55 3.40 -0.78
CA ARG A 235 -19.64 3.09 0.15
C ARG A 235 -19.31 3.42 1.59
N ALA A 236 -18.07 3.77 1.88
CA ALA A 236 -17.63 4.13 3.22
C ALA A 236 -18.27 5.45 3.67
N VAL A 237 -18.50 5.58 4.96
CA VAL A 237 -19.11 6.77 5.57
C VAL A 237 -18.25 7.28 6.71
N ILE A 238 -18.40 8.57 6.99
CA ILE A 238 -17.88 9.21 8.20
C ILE A 238 -19.07 9.43 9.13
N ILE A 239 -19.00 8.93 10.35
CA ILE A 239 -20.03 9.05 11.37
C ILE A 239 -19.62 10.09 12.39
N SER A 240 -20.48 11.09 12.63
CA SER A 240 -20.28 12.09 13.67
C SER A 240 -20.59 11.50 15.06
N GLN A 241 -20.17 12.20 16.12
CA GLN A 241 -20.53 11.85 17.52
C GLN A 241 -22.04 11.77 17.77
N GLU A 242 -22.83 12.50 16.98
CA GLU A 242 -24.32 12.50 17.05
C GLU A 242 -24.92 11.38 16.21
N GLY A 243 -24.13 10.47 15.64
CA GLY A 243 -24.60 9.37 14.81
C GLY A 243 -24.99 9.76 13.37
N LYS A 244 -24.75 11.01 12.95
CA LYS A 244 -25.01 11.44 11.57
C LYS A 244 -23.92 10.91 10.64
N ALA A 245 -24.36 10.22 9.57
CA ALA A 245 -23.46 9.67 8.58
C ALA A 245 -23.37 10.59 7.34
N ARG A 246 -22.15 10.76 6.79
CA ARG A 246 -21.91 11.37 5.49
C ARG A 246 -20.97 10.48 4.65
N PRO A 247 -21.08 10.49 3.32
CA PRO A 247 -20.15 9.72 2.47
C PRO A 247 -18.68 10.08 2.75
N LEU A 248 -17.79 9.10 2.72
CA LEU A 248 -16.34 9.33 2.83
C LEU A 248 -15.79 10.06 1.61
N VAL A 249 -16.34 9.78 0.42
CA VAL A 249 -15.88 10.35 -0.84
C VAL A 249 -16.98 11.20 -1.48
N ILE A 250 -16.56 12.20 -2.28
CA ILE A 250 -17.45 13.06 -3.06
C ILE A 250 -17.12 12.93 -4.55
N GLY A 251 -18.17 13.08 -5.36
CA GLY A 251 -18.06 12.99 -6.80
C GLY A 251 -17.73 11.59 -7.31
N SER A 252 -17.40 11.50 -8.59
CA SER A 252 -16.99 10.26 -9.24
C SER A 252 -15.46 10.08 -9.15
N PRO A 253 -14.98 8.83 -9.04
CA PRO A 253 -13.55 8.55 -9.10
C PRO A 253 -12.91 9.11 -10.37
N LYS A 254 -11.70 9.67 -10.24
CA LYS A 254 -10.94 10.23 -11.37
C LYS A 254 -9.78 9.31 -11.72
N THR A 255 -9.75 8.79 -12.94
CA THR A 255 -8.59 8.05 -13.45
C THR A 255 -7.47 9.02 -13.76
N LEU A 256 -6.39 8.98 -12.98
CA LEU A 256 -5.18 9.78 -13.20
C LEU A 256 -4.24 9.09 -14.18
N LEU A 257 -4.11 7.78 -14.07
CA LEU A 257 -3.36 6.93 -15.00
C LEU A 257 -4.21 5.73 -15.40
N LYS A 258 -4.25 5.41 -16.69
CA LYS A 258 -4.82 4.17 -17.19
C LYS A 258 -3.78 3.05 -17.04
N GLN A 259 -4.24 1.87 -16.67
CA GLN A 259 -3.41 0.67 -16.66
C GLN A 259 -3.07 0.25 -18.09
N HIS A 260 -1.79 0.00 -18.37
CA HIS A 260 -1.30 -0.30 -19.72
C HIS A 260 -0.46 -1.58 -19.83
N PHE A 261 -0.30 -2.34 -18.75
CA PHE A 261 0.36 -3.60 -18.92
C PHE A 261 -0.65 -4.64 -19.41
N HIS A 262 -0.29 -5.31 -20.48
CA HIS A 262 -0.89 -6.59 -20.84
C HIS A 262 -0.50 -7.57 -19.72
N ASP A 263 -1.43 -8.48 -19.38
CA ASP A 263 -1.10 -9.61 -18.53
C ASP A 263 0.23 -10.17 -18.98
N SER A 264 1.29 -9.86 -18.23
CA SER A 264 2.58 -10.45 -18.52
C SER A 264 2.35 -11.93 -18.40
N PRO A 265 2.53 -12.72 -19.49
CA PRO A 265 2.32 -14.14 -19.38
C PRO A 265 3.19 -14.58 -18.22
N CYS A 266 2.57 -15.16 -17.20
CA CYS A 266 3.31 -15.66 -16.05
C CYS A 266 4.35 -16.64 -16.64
N TRP A 267 5.59 -16.15 -16.80
CA TRP A 267 6.68 -16.95 -17.42
C TRP A 267 6.98 -18.20 -16.58
N PHE A 268 6.50 -18.19 -15.34
CA PHE A 268 6.54 -19.32 -14.43
C PHE A 268 5.25 -20.13 -14.55
N LYS A 269 5.25 -21.10 -15.44
CA LYS A 269 4.09 -21.99 -15.62
C LYS A 269 4.01 -23.05 -14.50
N PRO A 270 2.81 -23.57 -14.14
CA PRO A 270 2.63 -24.60 -13.13
C PRO A 270 3.56 -25.80 -13.22
N TRP A 271 3.82 -26.27 -14.43
CA TRP A 271 4.73 -27.39 -14.65
C TRP A 271 6.19 -27.08 -14.25
N MET A 272 6.60 -25.80 -14.24
CA MET A 272 7.94 -25.40 -13.79
C MET A 272 8.12 -25.57 -12.28
N ALA A 273 7.05 -25.36 -11.48
CA ALA A 273 7.08 -25.64 -10.05
C ALA A 273 7.20 -27.16 -9.80
N ILE A 274 6.47 -27.95 -10.58
CA ILE A 274 6.55 -29.41 -10.52
C ILE A 274 7.98 -29.86 -10.85
N LEU A 275 8.56 -29.33 -11.91
CA LEU A 275 9.96 -29.62 -12.26
C LEU A 275 10.94 -29.20 -11.17
N LEU A 276 10.75 -28.03 -10.57
CA LEU A 276 11.59 -27.55 -9.47
C LEU A 276 11.47 -28.46 -8.25
N LEU A 277 10.25 -28.86 -7.90
CA LEU A 277 9.98 -29.79 -6.81
C LEU A 277 10.67 -31.16 -7.06
N VAL A 278 10.50 -31.71 -8.27
CA VAL A 278 11.15 -32.96 -8.66
C VAL A 278 12.68 -32.84 -8.58
N LEU A 279 13.23 -31.71 -9.04
CA LEU A 279 14.67 -31.45 -8.96
C LEU A 279 15.18 -31.41 -7.50
N ILE A 280 14.42 -30.73 -6.62
CA ILE A 280 14.72 -30.70 -5.17
C ILE A 280 14.69 -32.10 -4.58
N LEU A 281 13.67 -32.90 -4.87
CA LEU A 281 13.55 -34.29 -4.40
C LEU A 281 14.71 -35.15 -4.90
N ILE A 282 15.12 -34.99 -6.16
CA ILE A 282 16.27 -35.68 -6.73
C ILE A 282 17.56 -35.30 -5.98
N ILE A 283 17.77 -33.99 -5.74
CA ILE A 283 18.97 -33.50 -5.00
C ILE A 283 19.00 -34.08 -3.58
N LEU A 284 17.86 -34.07 -2.89
CA LEU A 284 17.73 -34.61 -1.53
C LEU A 284 17.99 -36.12 -1.50
N PHE A 285 17.48 -36.85 -2.50
CA PHE A 285 17.67 -38.31 -2.61
C PHE A 285 19.13 -38.69 -2.87
N TYR A 286 19.78 -37.98 -3.83
CA TYR A 286 21.19 -38.19 -4.12
C TYR A 286 22.13 -37.70 -2.99
N GLY A 287 21.77 -36.60 -2.32
CA GLY A 287 22.48 -36.10 -1.14
C GLY A 287 22.46 -37.10 0.02
N LYS A 288 21.29 -37.70 0.31
CA LYS A 288 21.19 -38.78 1.30
C LYS A 288 22.05 -40.00 0.94
N ARG A 289 22.03 -40.43 -0.33
CA ARG A 289 22.85 -41.57 -0.76
C ARG A 289 24.36 -41.34 -0.63
N LYS A 290 24.83 -40.11 -0.80
CA LYS A 290 26.24 -39.78 -0.58
C LYS A 290 26.64 -39.78 0.91
N LEU A 291 25.73 -39.35 1.79
CA LEU A 291 25.95 -39.35 3.25
C LEU A 291 25.89 -40.77 3.86
N CYS A 292 25.11 -41.66 3.29
CA CYS A 292 25.05 -43.06 3.75
C CYS A 292 26.19 -43.95 3.23
N LYS A 293 27.06 -43.45 2.35
CA LYS A 293 28.22 -44.20 1.80
C LYS A 293 29.57 -43.75 2.40
N LYS A 294 29.52 -42.83 3.36
CA LYS A 294 30.63 -42.52 4.28
C LYS A 294 30.39 -43.10 5.66
#